data_ceb40d7d6564bde7b2d7e7decada7b0e
#
_entry.id   ceb40d7d6564bde7b2d7e7decada7b0e
#
_cell.length_a   1.000
_cell.length_b   1.000
_cell.length_c   1.000
_cell.angle_alpha   90.00
_cell.angle_beta   90.00
_cell.angle_gamma   90.00
#
_symmetry.space_group_name_H-M   'P 1'
#
loop_
_entity.id
_entity.type
_entity.pdbx_description
1 polymer ?
#
loop_
_entity_poly.entity_id
_entity_poly.type
_entity_poly.pdbx_seq_one_letter_code
_entity_poly.pdbx_strand_id
1 'polypeptide(L)'
;MPKYLFHVNYVGEGIKGLLKEGGTKRRAAADQAFASLGGSIESMYYAFGDTDLFVIGDMPDQASTVALALTLNASGALTVRTTPLMTMDDMDEASKKSPAYRAPGQ
;
A
#
# COMPACT_ATOMS: atom_id res chain seq x y z
N MET A 1 4.68 11.98 7.70
CA MET A 1 5.09 11.02 6.68
C MET A 1 3.98 10.80 5.66
N PRO A 2 4.31 10.63 4.38
CA PRO A 2 3.30 10.32 3.37
C PRO A 2 2.57 9.02 3.68
N LYS A 3 1.29 8.99 3.30
CA LYS A 3 0.45 7.80 3.46
C LYS A 3 0.23 7.10 2.13
N TYR A 4 0.12 5.79 2.19
CA TYR A 4 -0.12 4.96 1.02
C TYR A 4 -1.17 3.91 1.32
N LEU A 5 -1.95 3.59 0.30
CA LEU A 5 -2.87 2.45 0.33
C LEU A 5 -2.23 1.31 -0.45
N PHE A 6 -2.05 0.18 0.20
CA PHE A 6 -1.53 -1.03 -0.42
C PHE A 6 -2.68 -2.00 -0.68
N HIS A 7 -2.84 -2.40 -1.93
CA HIS A 7 -3.78 -3.44 -2.34
C HIS A 7 -3.00 -4.73 -2.49
N VAL A 8 -3.30 -5.72 -1.67
CA VAL A 8 -2.54 -6.96 -1.63
C VAL A 8 -3.43 -8.13 -2.01
N ASN A 9 -2.95 -8.97 -2.94
CA ASN A 9 -3.59 -10.23 -3.27
C ASN A 9 -2.60 -11.36 -3.03
N TYR A 10 -3.05 -12.39 -2.34
CA TYR A 10 -2.26 -13.60 -2.14
C TYR A 10 -2.38 -14.49 -3.35
N VAL A 11 -1.30 -15.16 -3.73
CA VAL A 11 -1.28 -16.09 -4.85
C VAL A 11 -0.56 -17.38 -4.45
N GLY A 12 -1.00 -18.51 -5.00
CA GLY A 12 -0.33 -19.80 -4.83
C GLY A 12 -0.02 -20.14 -3.37
N GLU A 13 1.25 -20.33 -3.09
CA GLU A 13 1.72 -20.70 -1.74
C GLU A 13 1.46 -19.63 -0.69
N GLY A 14 1.26 -18.37 -1.11
CA GLY A 14 0.92 -17.28 -0.20
C GLY A 14 -0.41 -17.51 0.50
N ILE A 15 -1.42 -18.01 -0.23
CA ILE A 15 -2.73 -18.35 0.34
C ILE A 15 -2.57 -19.47 1.39
N LYS A 16 -1.76 -20.48 1.07
CA LYS A 16 -1.51 -21.57 2.01
C LYS A 16 -0.83 -21.07 3.29
N GLY A 17 0.11 -20.14 3.14
CA GLY A 17 0.78 -19.53 4.27
C GLY A 17 -0.19 -18.73 5.15
N LEU A 18 -1.11 -17.98 4.55
CA LEU A 18 -2.13 -17.25 5.29
C LEU A 18 -3.03 -18.21 6.07
N LEU A 19 -3.47 -19.29 5.44
CA LEU A 19 -4.29 -20.31 6.11
C LEU A 19 -3.56 -20.92 7.31
N LYS A 20 -2.28 -21.15 7.18
CA LYS A 20 -1.46 -21.74 8.24
C LYS A 20 -1.20 -20.77 9.39
N GLU A 21 -0.86 -19.53 9.08
CA GLU A 21 -0.45 -18.54 10.09
C GLU A 21 -1.62 -17.77 10.71
N GLY A 22 -2.64 -17.47 9.91
CA GLY A 22 -3.75 -16.62 10.34
C GLY A 22 -3.40 -15.13 10.29
N GLY A 23 -4.42 -14.30 10.49
CA GLY A 23 -4.30 -12.86 10.30
C GLY A 23 -3.38 -12.17 11.29
N THR A 24 -3.40 -12.59 12.55
CA THR A 24 -2.59 -11.94 13.60
C THR A 24 -1.10 -12.05 13.33
N LYS A 25 -0.63 -13.25 12.94
CA LYS A 25 0.78 -13.44 12.60
C LYS A 25 1.16 -12.68 11.34
N ARG A 26 0.27 -12.63 10.36
CA ARG A 26 0.51 -11.84 9.14
C ARG A 26 0.57 -10.34 9.43
N ARG A 27 -0.26 -9.86 10.37
CA ARG A 27 -0.18 -8.45 10.81
C ARG A 27 1.17 -8.16 11.46
N ALA A 28 1.65 -9.05 12.32
CA ALA A 28 2.96 -8.87 12.97
C ALA A 28 4.10 -8.82 11.95
N ALA A 29 4.05 -9.70 10.94
CA ALA A 29 5.04 -9.70 9.87
C ALA A 29 5.01 -8.41 9.04
N ALA A 30 3.81 -7.91 8.75
CA ALA A 30 3.63 -6.66 8.02
C ALA A 30 4.15 -5.47 8.82
N ASP A 31 3.84 -5.42 10.12
CA ASP A 31 4.34 -4.35 11.00
C ASP A 31 5.87 -4.32 11.00
N GLN A 32 6.51 -5.49 11.04
CA GLN A 32 7.96 -5.59 11.02
C GLN A 32 8.54 -5.13 9.68
N ALA A 33 7.91 -5.49 8.57
CA ALA A 33 8.36 -5.08 7.25
C ALA A 33 8.32 -3.55 7.11
N PHE A 34 7.23 -2.92 7.54
CA PHE A 34 7.11 -1.46 7.52
C PHE A 34 8.16 -0.82 8.43
N ALA A 35 8.30 -1.32 9.65
CA ALA A 35 9.25 -0.77 10.63
C ALA A 35 10.69 -0.85 10.13
N SER A 36 11.05 -1.92 9.41
CA SER A 36 12.40 -2.09 8.87
C SER A 36 12.77 -1.00 7.84
N LEU A 37 11.77 -0.34 7.26
CA LEU A 37 11.97 0.76 6.30
C LEU A 37 11.66 2.14 6.89
N GLY A 38 11.44 2.20 8.21
CA GLY A 38 11.13 3.45 8.89
C GLY A 38 9.67 3.87 8.79
N GLY A 39 8.80 2.98 8.36
CA GLY A 39 7.37 3.21 8.24
C GLY A 39 6.56 2.58 9.37
N SER A 40 5.24 2.72 9.29
CA SER A 40 4.30 2.11 10.23
C SER A 40 2.95 1.89 9.57
N ILE A 41 2.21 0.92 10.07
CA ILE A 41 0.85 0.63 9.59
C ILE A 41 -0.16 1.40 10.43
N GLU A 42 -1.05 2.14 9.75
CA GLU A 42 -2.17 2.82 10.40
C GLU A 42 -3.34 1.85 10.58
N SER A 43 -3.70 1.13 9.51
CA SER A 43 -4.81 0.18 9.54
C SER A 43 -4.60 -0.91 8.51
N MET A 44 -5.18 -2.09 8.79
CA MET A 44 -5.04 -3.27 7.95
C MET A 44 -6.30 -4.12 8.10
N TYR A 45 -6.95 -4.42 6.95
CA TYR A 45 -8.18 -5.19 6.91
C TYR A 45 -8.16 -6.19 5.78
N TYR A 46 -8.60 -7.41 6.05
CA TYR A 46 -8.86 -8.40 5.02
C TYR A 46 -10.22 -8.15 4.37
N ALA A 47 -10.34 -8.54 3.12
CA ALA A 47 -11.55 -8.34 2.33
C ALA A 47 -11.89 -9.61 1.53
N PHE A 48 -13.12 -9.68 1.03
CA PHE A 48 -13.58 -10.77 0.16
C PHE A 48 -14.08 -10.18 -1.15
N GLY A 49 -13.17 -9.60 -1.92
CA GLY A 49 -13.49 -8.97 -3.19
C GLY A 49 -12.32 -9.11 -4.15
N ASP A 50 -12.14 -8.13 -5.00
CA ASP A 50 -11.02 -8.13 -5.96
C ASP A 50 -9.67 -8.02 -5.26
N THR A 51 -9.65 -7.43 -4.07
CA THR A 51 -8.44 -7.27 -3.26
C THR A 51 -8.61 -8.07 -1.98
N ASP A 52 -7.61 -8.88 -1.61
CA ASP A 52 -7.67 -9.71 -0.42
C ASP A 52 -7.36 -8.95 0.86
N LEU A 53 -6.49 -7.96 0.77
CA LEU A 53 -5.99 -7.24 1.94
C LEU A 53 -5.76 -5.77 1.59
N PHE A 54 -6.27 -4.89 2.45
CA PHE A 54 -6.00 -3.46 2.36
C PHE A 54 -5.15 -3.03 3.53
N VAL A 55 -4.07 -2.29 3.24
CA VAL A 55 -3.20 -1.73 4.26
C VAL A 55 -3.06 -0.24 4.00
N ILE A 56 -3.28 0.56 5.04
CA ILE A 56 -2.95 1.99 5.01
C ILE A 56 -1.76 2.18 5.92
N GLY A 57 -0.68 2.75 5.38
CA GLY A 57 0.54 2.93 6.14
C GLY A 57 1.27 4.21 5.80
N ASP A 58 2.13 4.59 6.72
CA ASP A 58 3.03 5.72 6.57
C ASP A 58 4.40 5.21 6.17
N MET A 59 5.00 5.84 5.16
CA MET A 59 6.34 5.52 4.70
C MET A 59 7.17 6.79 4.63
N PRO A 60 8.48 6.71 4.93
CA PRO A 60 9.31 7.92 4.98
C PRO A 60 9.50 8.57 3.61
N ASP A 61 9.53 7.77 2.55
CA ASP A 61 9.77 8.28 1.20
C ASP A 61 9.26 7.29 0.15
N GLN A 62 9.27 7.72 -1.09
CA GLN A 62 8.79 6.93 -2.21
C GLN A 62 9.69 5.71 -2.48
N ALA A 63 11.00 5.88 -2.35
CA ALA A 63 11.94 4.78 -2.58
C ALA A 63 11.72 3.61 -1.63
N SER A 64 11.49 3.90 -0.34
CA SER A 64 11.18 2.88 0.66
C SER A 64 9.87 2.16 0.34
N THR A 65 8.87 2.92 -0.11
CA THR A 65 7.57 2.38 -0.49
C THR A 65 7.71 1.41 -1.67
N VAL A 66 8.46 1.81 -2.68
CA VAL A 66 8.70 0.96 -3.86
C VAL A 66 9.54 -0.27 -3.48
N ALA A 67 10.53 -0.10 -2.61
CA ALA A 67 11.34 -1.22 -2.13
C ALA A 67 10.48 -2.29 -1.46
N LEU A 68 9.52 -1.87 -0.64
CA LEU A 68 8.59 -2.79 -0.01
C LEU A 68 7.76 -3.53 -1.07
N ALA A 69 7.18 -2.80 -2.01
CA ALA A 69 6.36 -3.40 -3.07
C ALA A 69 7.16 -4.38 -3.94
N LEU A 70 8.38 -4.02 -4.30
CA LEU A 70 9.27 -4.89 -5.08
C LEU A 70 9.57 -6.19 -4.34
N THR A 71 9.91 -6.07 -3.05
CA THR A 71 10.25 -7.23 -2.22
C THR A 71 9.05 -8.18 -2.08
N LEU A 72 7.88 -7.61 -1.82
CA LEU A 72 6.67 -8.42 -1.67
C LEU A 72 6.28 -9.11 -2.98
N ASN A 73 6.33 -8.39 -4.10
CA ASN A 73 6.03 -8.98 -5.40
C ASN A 73 7.05 -10.05 -5.80
N ALA A 74 8.32 -9.83 -5.49
CA ALA A 74 9.38 -10.77 -5.82
C ALA A 74 9.29 -12.08 -5.04
N SER A 75 8.59 -12.09 -3.90
CA SER A 75 8.42 -13.30 -3.09
C SER A 75 7.61 -14.38 -3.80
N GLY A 76 6.78 -14.00 -4.78
CA GLY A 76 5.89 -14.93 -5.47
C GLY A 76 4.67 -15.37 -4.65
N ALA A 77 4.56 -14.92 -3.40
CA ALA A 77 3.48 -15.30 -2.50
C ALA A 77 2.28 -14.35 -2.58
N LEU A 78 2.52 -13.13 -3.06
CA LEU A 78 1.48 -12.12 -3.17
C LEU A 78 1.83 -11.09 -4.23
N THR A 79 0.82 -10.31 -4.63
CA THR A 79 1.00 -9.16 -5.52
C THR A 79 0.54 -7.91 -4.77
N VAL A 80 1.22 -6.79 -5.03
CA VAL A 80 0.95 -5.54 -4.33
C VAL A 80 0.82 -4.41 -5.35
N ARG A 81 -0.25 -3.62 -5.20
CA ARG A 81 -0.41 -2.35 -5.91
C ARG A 81 -0.45 -1.26 -4.85
N THR A 82 0.20 -0.15 -5.13
CA THR A 82 0.37 0.93 -4.17
C THR A 82 -0.23 2.21 -4.72
N THR A 83 -1.05 2.88 -3.91
CA THR A 83 -1.69 4.14 -4.27
C THR A 83 -1.30 5.20 -3.23
N PRO A 84 -0.65 6.30 -3.65
CA PRO A 84 -0.41 7.41 -2.75
C PRO A 84 -1.73 8.03 -2.29
N LEU A 85 -1.82 8.37 -1.02
CA LEU A 85 -2.98 9.03 -0.45
C LEU A 85 -2.65 10.48 -0.13
N MET A 86 -3.65 11.32 -0.19
CA MET A 86 -3.54 12.75 0.07
C MET A 86 -4.46 13.13 1.22
N THR A 87 -4.02 14.11 2.00
CA THR A 87 -4.88 14.71 3.02
C THR A 87 -5.85 15.70 2.38
N MET A 88 -6.83 16.15 3.16
CA MET A 88 -7.72 17.23 2.72
C MET A 88 -6.93 18.50 2.44
N ASP A 89 -5.91 18.79 3.26
CA ASP A 89 -5.04 19.95 3.04
C ASP A 89 -4.26 19.83 1.73
N ASP A 90 -3.78 18.64 1.40
CA ASP A 90 -3.09 18.40 0.12
C ASP A 90 -4.03 18.68 -1.05
N MET A 91 -5.28 18.28 -0.95
CA MET A 91 -6.28 18.55 -1.99
C MET A 91 -6.57 20.03 -2.11
N ASP A 92 -6.68 20.74 -0.98
CA ASP A 92 -6.86 22.20 -0.98
C ASP A 92 -5.70 22.89 -1.68
N GLU A 93 -4.48 22.44 -1.40
CA GLU A 93 -3.28 22.97 -2.04
C GLU A 93 -3.29 22.73 -3.55
N ALA A 94 -3.65 21.51 -3.96
CA ALA A 94 -3.75 21.15 -5.37
C ALA A 94 -4.80 21.98 -6.09
N SER A 95 -5.93 22.25 -5.44
CA SER A 95 -7.03 23.00 -6.04
C SER A 95 -6.67 24.47 -6.29
N LYS A 96 -5.65 24.97 -5.61
CA LYS A 96 -5.17 26.35 -5.81
C LYS A 96 -4.20 26.49 -6.97
N LYS A 97 -3.68 25.38 -7.49
CA LYS A 97 -2.77 25.39 -8.62
C LYS A 97 -3.58 25.39 -9.92
N SER A 98 -3.16 26.20 -10.87
CA SER A 98 -3.88 26.38 -12.12
C SER A 98 -2.97 26.05 -13.32
N PRO A 99 -2.90 24.76 -13.70
CA PRO A 99 -2.07 24.39 -14.85
C PRO A 99 -2.63 24.99 -16.14
N ALA A 100 -1.73 25.35 -17.05
CA ALA A 100 -2.10 25.79 -18.38
C ALA A 100 -2.47 24.53 -19.19
N TYR A 101 -3.76 24.32 -19.37
CA TYR A 101 -4.26 23.15 -20.08
C TYR A 101 -5.31 23.51 -21.10
N ARG A 102 -5.15 22.98 -22.31
CA ARG A 102 -6.13 23.08 -23.37
C ARG A 102 -6.80 21.73 -23.56
N ALA A 103 -8.10 21.68 -23.34
CA ALA A 103 -8.86 20.45 -23.51
C ALA A 103 -8.83 19.98 -24.97
N PRO A 104 -8.95 18.67 -25.23
CA PRO A 104 -8.98 18.17 -26.60
C PRO A 104 -10.06 18.85 -27.43
N GLY A 105 -9.67 19.35 -28.60
CA GLY A 105 -10.60 20.04 -29.53
C GLY A 105 -10.87 21.48 -29.19
N GLN A 106 -10.24 22.03 -28.18
CA GLN A 106 -10.44 23.45 -27.80
C GLN A 106 -9.39 24.37 -28.39
#